data_8f6a75eb9eace0dd740722acf8e183a1
#
_entry.id   8f6a75eb9eace0dd740722acf8e183a1
#
_cell.length_a   1.000
_cell.length_b   1.000
_cell.length_c   1.000
_cell.angle_alpha   90.00
_cell.angle_beta   90.00
_cell.angle_gamma   90.00
#
_symmetry.space_group_name_H-M   'P 1'
#
loop_
_entity.id
_entity.type
_entity.pdbx_description
1 polymer ?
#
loop_
_entity_poly.entity_id
_entity_poly.type
_entity_poly.pdbx_seq_one_letter_code
_entity_poly.pdbx_strand_id
1 'polypeptide(L)'
;ISYASSFAQAKLEEKFRKDMADSLRGFFSIAVRESNGVKIVKKLIGKDVPITLDPTLLLRKDDYGPLIKQSSLHIQKPYMLVYILQYAYDPYPYATEFIREVYQQTGLHVVCLDFSAKQHLGIKDMIHLHDAVGPAEFLSLFANASFVITTSFHGTAFALNFGVPFYSL
;
A
#
# COMPACT_ATOMS: atom_id res chain seq x y z
N ILE A 1 -15.56 12.11 13.57
CA ILE A 1 -15.89 11.32 12.38
C ILE A 1 -14.74 10.38 12.10
N SER A 2 -15.05 9.12 11.75
CA SER A 2 -14.10 8.15 11.19
C SER A 2 -14.54 7.80 9.78
N TYR A 3 -13.66 7.97 8.79
CA TYR A 3 -13.94 7.69 7.39
C TYR A 3 -13.01 6.59 6.87
N ALA A 4 -13.58 5.55 6.27
CA ALA A 4 -12.86 4.44 5.63
C ALA A 4 -11.78 3.78 6.51
N SER A 5 -11.98 3.76 7.82
CA SER A 5 -11.03 3.12 8.75
C SER A 5 -11.01 1.61 8.54
N SER A 6 -9.83 1.00 8.68
CA SER A 6 -9.63 -0.44 8.58
C SER A 6 -9.18 -1.01 9.91
N PHE A 7 -9.67 -2.17 10.25
CA PHE A 7 -9.17 -2.97 11.36
C PHE A 7 -7.98 -3.86 10.95
N ALA A 8 -7.80 -4.07 9.65
CA ALA A 8 -6.74 -4.90 9.06
C ALA A 8 -6.63 -6.33 9.63
N GLN A 9 -7.66 -6.80 10.32
CA GLN A 9 -7.68 -8.12 10.96
C GLN A 9 -9.08 -8.71 11.06
N ALA A 10 -9.17 -10.03 11.03
CA ALA A 10 -10.45 -10.74 11.05
C ALA A 10 -11.14 -10.71 12.41
N LYS A 11 -10.38 -10.65 13.49
CA LYS A 11 -10.89 -10.65 14.87
C LYS A 11 -10.08 -9.68 15.71
N LEU A 12 -10.79 -8.91 16.54
CA LEU A 12 -10.15 -8.08 17.54
C LEU A 12 -9.82 -8.93 18.79
N GLU A 13 -8.59 -8.80 19.29
CA GLU A 13 -8.19 -9.45 20.54
C GLU A 13 -9.04 -8.97 21.72
N GLU A 14 -9.35 -9.88 22.63
CA GLU A 14 -10.25 -9.61 23.77
C GLU A 14 -9.76 -8.47 24.64
N LYS A 15 -8.45 -8.38 24.89
CA LYS A 15 -7.83 -7.33 25.71
C LYS A 15 -8.07 -5.90 25.21
N PHE A 16 -8.29 -5.71 23.89
CA PHE A 16 -8.51 -4.38 23.30
C PHE A 16 -9.98 -4.01 23.14
N ARG A 17 -10.92 -4.93 23.42
CA ARG A 17 -12.34 -4.74 23.08
C ARG A 17 -12.99 -3.59 23.83
N LYS A 18 -12.71 -3.48 25.14
CA LYS A 18 -13.30 -2.43 25.97
C LYS A 18 -12.84 -1.04 25.50
N ASP A 19 -11.53 -0.85 25.39
CA ASP A 19 -10.95 0.45 25.02
C ASP A 19 -11.36 0.86 23.60
N MET A 20 -11.41 -0.11 22.69
CA MET A 20 -11.90 0.13 21.32
C MET A 20 -13.38 0.50 21.31
N ALA A 21 -14.23 -0.19 22.09
CA ALA A 21 -15.66 0.13 22.17
C ALA A 21 -15.88 1.54 22.75
N ASP A 22 -15.14 1.92 23.78
CA ASP A 22 -15.24 3.24 24.40
C ASP A 22 -14.79 4.33 23.43
N SER A 23 -13.69 4.10 22.71
CA SER A 23 -13.20 5.01 21.64
C SER A 23 -14.23 5.15 20.52
N LEU A 24 -14.79 4.04 20.02
CA LEU A 24 -15.76 4.07 18.93
C LEU A 24 -17.05 4.81 19.29
N ARG A 25 -17.51 4.75 20.55
CA ARG A 25 -18.70 5.51 21.02
C ARG A 25 -18.50 7.02 20.95
N GLY A 26 -17.25 7.49 21.04
CA GLY A 26 -16.90 8.91 20.92
C GLY A 26 -17.03 9.48 19.51
N PHE A 27 -17.13 8.65 18.47
CA PHE A 27 -17.30 9.14 17.11
C PHE A 27 -18.75 9.50 16.79
N PHE A 28 -18.96 10.70 16.24
CA PHE A 28 -20.27 11.12 15.73
C PHE A 28 -20.74 10.24 14.55
N SER A 29 -19.83 9.90 13.64
CA SER A 29 -20.08 9.04 12.49
C SER A 29 -18.90 8.13 12.24
N ILE A 30 -19.16 6.90 11.84
CA ILE A 30 -18.17 5.88 11.56
C ILE A 30 -18.47 5.27 10.19
N ALA A 31 -17.48 5.20 9.33
CA ALA A 31 -17.49 4.41 8.09
C ALA A 31 -16.21 3.58 8.04
N VAL A 32 -16.32 2.35 7.55
CA VAL A 32 -15.21 1.41 7.42
C VAL A 32 -15.01 1.01 5.97
N ARG A 33 -13.84 0.51 5.60
CA ARG A 33 -13.57 0.13 4.20
C ARG A 33 -13.72 -1.36 3.89
N GLU A 34 -14.02 -2.19 4.90
CA GLU A 34 -14.21 -3.62 4.71
C GLU A 34 -15.41 -4.17 5.51
N SER A 35 -16.00 -5.24 4.98
CA SER A 35 -17.17 -5.91 5.60
C SER A 35 -16.89 -6.47 6.99
N ASN A 36 -15.64 -6.86 7.23
CA ASN A 36 -15.24 -7.34 8.55
C ASN A 36 -15.25 -6.22 9.59
N GLY A 37 -14.85 -5.01 9.21
CA GLY A 37 -14.96 -3.82 10.07
C GLY A 37 -16.38 -3.54 10.50
N VAL A 38 -17.37 -3.69 9.60
CA VAL A 38 -18.81 -3.57 9.95
C VAL A 38 -19.19 -4.54 11.06
N LYS A 39 -18.79 -5.82 10.93
CA LYS A 39 -19.07 -6.85 11.94
C LYS A 39 -18.42 -6.55 13.28
N ILE A 40 -17.19 -6.05 13.27
CA ILE A 40 -16.46 -5.67 14.48
C ILE A 40 -17.16 -4.51 15.19
N VAL A 41 -17.47 -3.42 14.47
CA VAL A 41 -18.16 -2.25 15.03
C VAL A 41 -19.52 -2.65 15.58
N LYS A 42 -20.32 -3.43 14.83
CA LYS A 42 -21.62 -3.93 15.31
C LYS A 42 -21.49 -4.73 16.59
N LYS A 43 -20.49 -5.62 16.68
CA LYS A 43 -20.26 -6.44 17.89
C LYS A 43 -19.80 -5.61 19.08
N LEU A 44 -19.05 -4.53 18.88
CA LEU A 44 -18.49 -3.70 19.95
C LEU A 44 -19.49 -2.69 20.51
N ILE A 45 -20.24 -2.03 19.64
CA ILE A 45 -21.10 -0.89 20.04
C ILE A 45 -22.54 -0.97 19.53
N GLY A 46 -22.93 -2.07 18.87
CA GLY A 46 -24.30 -2.29 18.39
C GLY A 46 -24.71 -1.46 17.18
N LYS A 47 -23.80 -0.66 16.59
CA LYS A 47 -24.13 0.21 15.44
C LYS A 47 -23.84 -0.48 14.10
N ASP A 48 -24.77 -0.33 13.16
CA ASP A 48 -24.51 -0.60 11.75
C ASP A 48 -23.81 0.60 11.13
N VAL A 49 -22.75 0.35 10.37
CA VAL A 49 -21.91 1.40 9.75
C VAL A 49 -21.74 1.10 8.26
N PRO A 50 -21.68 2.13 7.41
CA PRO A 50 -21.48 1.94 5.98
C PRO A 50 -20.06 1.49 5.65
N ILE A 51 -19.95 0.78 4.51
CA ILE A 51 -18.66 0.53 3.85
C ILE A 51 -18.43 1.66 2.85
N THR A 52 -17.22 2.22 2.87
CA THR A 52 -16.79 3.27 1.94
C THR A 52 -15.47 2.90 1.28
N LEU A 53 -15.19 3.48 0.14
CA LEU A 53 -13.91 3.31 -0.52
C LEU A 53 -12.77 3.92 0.29
N ASP A 54 -11.58 3.34 0.16
CA ASP A 54 -10.36 3.98 0.66
C ASP A 54 -10.19 5.36 0.01
N PRO A 55 -9.75 6.39 0.75
CA PRO A 55 -9.57 7.74 0.22
C PRO A 55 -8.70 7.80 -1.05
N THR A 56 -7.71 6.92 -1.17
CA THR A 56 -6.83 6.87 -2.34
C THR A 56 -7.56 6.49 -3.65
N LEU A 57 -8.74 5.89 -3.54
CA LEU A 57 -9.57 5.50 -4.68
C LEU A 57 -10.67 6.52 -5.01
N LEU A 58 -10.79 7.60 -4.25
CA LEU A 58 -11.74 8.69 -4.53
C LEU A 58 -11.26 9.64 -5.63
N LEU A 59 -9.95 9.71 -5.84
CA LEU A 59 -9.32 10.52 -6.87
C LEU A 59 -8.89 9.65 -8.05
N ARG A 60 -8.87 10.22 -9.23
CA ARG A 60 -8.37 9.60 -10.45
C ARG A 60 -6.90 9.99 -10.66
N LYS A 61 -6.22 9.26 -11.54
CA LYS A 61 -4.82 9.53 -11.92
C LYS A 61 -4.55 11.03 -12.21
N ASP A 62 -5.44 11.68 -12.96
CA ASP A 62 -5.26 13.07 -13.35
C ASP A 62 -5.34 14.04 -12.16
N ASP A 63 -6.14 13.71 -11.15
CA ASP A 63 -6.27 14.52 -9.92
C ASP A 63 -4.97 14.53 -9.11
N TYR A 64 -4.17 13.46 -9.18
CA TYR A 64 -2.85 13.38 -8.56
C TYR A 64 -1.76 14.11 -9.35
N GLY A 65 -2.00 14.46 -10.62
CA GLY A 65 -1.03 15.08 -11.51
C GLY A 65 -0.30 16.30 -10.93
N PRO A 66 -1.00 17.27 -10.30
CA PRO A 66 -0.36 18.44 -9.69
C PRO A 66 0.64 18.08 -8.57
N LEU A 67 0.34 17.04 -7.78
CA LEU A 67 1.23 16.58 -6.72
C LEU A 67 2.42 15.79 -7.29
N ILE A 68 2.17 14.93 -8.27
CA ILE A 68 3.23 14.17 -8.96
C ILE A 68 4.26 15.10 -9.59
N LYS A 69 3.84 16.22 -10.17
CA LYS A 69 4.73 17.24 -10.77
C LYS A 69 5.65 17.94 -9.77
N GLN A 70 5.36 17.88 -8.48
CA GLN A 70 6.21 18.43 -7.42
C GLN A 70 7.36 17.49 -7.04
N SER A 71 7.34 16.26 -7.52
CA SER A 71 8.42 15.31 -7.26
C SER A 71 9.73 15.78 -7.85
N SER A 72 10.77 15.78 -7.03
CA SER A 72 12.15 16.00 -7.46
C SER A 72 12.83 14.74 -8.00
N LEU A 73 12.17 13.58 -7.85
CA LEU A 73 12.72 12.29 -8.20
C LEU A 73 12.44 11.95 -9.66
N HIS A 74 13.49 11.71 -10.44
CA HIS A 74 13.40 11.30 -11.84
C HIS A 74 14.19 10.02 -12.08
N ILE A 75 13.49 8.94 -12.42
CA ILE A 75 14.11 7.70 -12.87
C ILE A 75 14.10 7.70 -14.40
N GLN A 76 15.28 7.77 -15.01
CA GLN A 76 15.43 7.94 -16.47
C GLN A 76 15.16 6.68 -17.29
N LYS A 77 15.21 5.50 -16.67
CA LYS A 77 15.07 4.20 -17.33
C LYS A 77 13.77 3.53 -16.97
N PRO A 78 13.15 2.72 -17.84
CA PRO A 78 12.03 1.89 -17.47
C PRO A 78 12.37 1.03 -16.26
N TYR A 79 11.45 0.98 -15.27
CA TYR A 79 11.73 0.29 -14.02
C TYR A 79 10.54 -0.51 -13.50
N MET A 80 10.87 -1.51 -12.74
CA MET A 80 9.97 -2.24 -11.86
C MET A 80 10.07 -1.64 -10.47
N LEU A 81 8.93 -1.19 -9.94
CA LEU A 81 8.84 -0.70 -8.57
C LEU A 81 8.55 -1.86 -7.62
N VAL A 82 9.40 -2.06 -6.64
CA VAL A 82 9.25 -3.05 -5.57
C VAL A 82 8.90 -2.32 -4.28
N TYR A 83 7.69 -2.59 -3.77
CA TYR A 83 7.20 -2.02 -2.52
C TYR A 83 6.66 -3.11 -1.61
N ILE A 84 7.57 -3.70 -0.83
CA ILE A 84 7.29 -4.83 0.06
C ILE A 84 7.23 -4.34 1.49
N LEU A 85 6.12 -4.60 2.17
CA LEU A 85 5.94 -4.34 3.59
C LEU A 85 5.90 -5.68 4.32
N GLN A 86 6.74 -5.82 5.32
CA GLN A 86 6.74 -6.97 6.21
C GLN A 86 5.79 -6.72 7.38
N TYR A 87 4.65 -7.40 7.39
CA TYR A 87 3.69 -7.32 8.48
C TYR A 87 3.70 -8.58 9.36
N ALA A 88 2.82 -9.52 9.03
CA ALA A 88 2.62 -10.74 9.80
C ALA A 88 3.42 -11.94 9.26
N TYR A 89 4.03 -11.82 8.10
CA TYR A 89 4.81 -12.85 7.44
C TYR A 89 5.99 -12.23 6.67
N ASP A 90 7.01 -13.04 6.41
CA ASP A 90 8.12 -12.66 5.55
C ASP A 90 7.85 -13.09 4.10
N PRO A 91 7.62 -12.16 3.17
CA PRO A 91 7.34 -12.47 1.77
C PRO A 91 8.60 -12.79 0.96
N TYR A 92 9.80 -12.49 1.45
CA TYR A 92 11.02 -12.53 0.66
C TYR A 92 11.43 -13.89 0.13
N PRO A 93 11.16 -15.03 0.75
CA PRO A 93 11.46 -16.31 0.11
C PRO A 93 10.84 -16.44 -1.28
N TYR A 94 9.59 -16.02 -1.44
CA TYR A 94 8.86 -16.04 -2.72
C TYR A 94 9.07 -14.78 -3.56
N ALA A 95 8.98 -13.60 -2.93
CA ALA A 95 9.15 -12.33 -3.59
C ALA A 95 10.52 -12.20 -4.25
N THR A 96 11.58 -12.70 -3.61
CA THR A 96 12.94 -12.65 -4.15
C THR A 96 13.07 -13.38 -5.48
N GLU A 97 12.57 -14.61 -5.55
CA GLU A 97 12.61 -15.42 -6.77
C GLU A 97 11.82 -14.75 -7.89
N PHE A 98 10.60 -14.32 -7.59
CA PHE A 98 9.71 -13.67 -8.56
C PHE A 98 10.31 -12.35 -9.09
N ILE A 99 10.83 -11.49 -8.21
CA ILE A 99 11.46 -10.24 -8.62
C ILE A 99 12.67 -10.49 -9.51
N ARG A 100 13.51 -11.48 -9.18
CA ARG A 100 14.66 -11.85 -10.00
C ARG A 100 14.26 -12.38 -11.37
N GLU A 101 13.21 -13.20 -11.42
CA GLU A 101 12.69 -13.71 -12.68
C GLU A 101 12.16 -12.59 -13.56
N VAL A 102 11.35 -11.68 -13.04
CA VAL A 102 10.87 -10.51 -13.79
C VAL A 102 12.04 -9.63 -14.25
N TYR A 103 13.03 -9.41 -13.40
CA TYR A 103 14.24 -8.67 -13.77
C TYR A 103 14.98 -9.33 -14.94
N GLN A 104 15.18 -10.65 -14.89
CA GLN A 104 15.88 -11.40 -15.94
C GLN A 104 15.11 -11.41 -17.27
N GLN A 105 13.78 -11.52 -17.20
CA GLN A 105 12.94 -11.59 -18.41
C GLN A 105 12.72 -10.23 -19.07
N THR A 106 12.68 -9.15 -18.29
CA THR A 106 12.30 -7.83 -18.81
C THR A 106 13.44 -6.85 -18.96
N GLY A 107 14.54 -7.03 -18.23
CA GLY A 107 15.63 -6.07 -18.16
C GLY A 107 15.24 -4.74 -17.48
N LEU A 108 14.07 -4.66 -16.84
CA LEU A 108 13.63 -3.47 -16.11
C LEU A 108 14.56 -3.17 -14.93
N HIS A 109 14.92 -1.90 -14.74
CA HIS A 109 15.65 -1.51 -13.54
C HIS A 109 14.78 -1.78 -12.31
N VAL A 110 15.42 -2.18 -11.21
CA VAL A 110 14.71 -2.43 -9.94
C VAL A 110 14.83 -1.20 -9.06
N VAL A 111 13.68 -0.63 -8.71
CA VAL A 111 13.57 0.48 -7.76
C VAL A 111 12.82 -0.02 -6.54
N CYS A 112 13.46 0.04 -5.38
CA CYS A 112 12.90 -0.47 -4.13
C CYS A 112 12.56 0.67 -3.18
N LEU A 113 11.35 0.63 -2.64
CA LEU A 113 10.87 1.49 -1.55
C LEU A 113 10.96 0.83 -0.17
N ASP A 114 11.57 -0.34 -0.09
CA ASP A 114 11.68 -1.10 1.13
C ASP A 114 13.15 -1.20 1.58
N PHE A 115 13.33 -1.06 2.89
CA PHE A 115 14.64 -1.09 3.52
C PHE A 115 15.32 -2.47 3.46
N SER A 116 14.56 -3.52 3.57
CA SER A 116 15.09 -4.89 3.64
C SER A 116 15.39 -5.50 2.27
N ALA A 117 14.83 -4.97 1.19
CA ALA A 117 14.98 -5.53 -0.16
C ALA A 117 16.44 -5.70 -0.60
N LYS A 118 17.33 -4.79 -0.20
CA LYS A 118 18.76 -4.87 -0.54
C LYS A 118 19.43 -6.16 -0.05
N GLN A 119 19.01 -6.63 1.12
CA GLN A 119 19.58 -7.84 1.73
C GLN A 119 19.11 -9.11 1.03
N HIS A 120 17.92 -9.10 0.46
CA HIS A 120 17.28 -10.28 -0.07
C HIS A 120 17.44 -10.45 -1.57
N LEU A 121 17.47 -9.35 -2.35
CA LEU A 121 17.42 -9.44 -3.81
C LEU A 121 18.78 -9.71 -4.46
N GLY A 122 19.86 -9.17 -3.94
CA GLY A 122 21.22 -9.35 -4.49
C GLY A 122 21.40 -8.81 -5.91
N ILE A 123 20.56 -7.84 -6.34
CA ILE A 123 20.64 -7.18 -7.65
C ILE A 123 21.60 -6.00 -7.53
N LYS A 124 22.66 -5.97 -8.36
CA LYS A 124 23.77 -5.02 -8.21
C LYS A 124 23.39 -3.57 -8.50
N ASP A 125 22.56 -3.32 -9.53
CA ASP A 125 22.23 -1.97 -10.01
C ASP A 125 20.84 -1.51 -9.55
N MET A 126 20.42 -1.97 -8.39
CA MET A 126 19.14 -1.63 -7.80
C MET A 126 19.20 -0.24 -7.16
N ILE A 127 18.17 0.58 -7.42
CA ILE A 127 17.99 1.87 -6.77
C ILE A 127 17.22 1.65 -5.46
N HIS A 128 17.82 2.04 -4.36
CA HIS A 128 17.20 2.06 -3.05
C HIS A 128 16.78 3.47 -2.69
N LEU A 129 15.48 3.65 -2.45
CA LEU A 129 14.90 4.92 -2.02
C LEU A 129 14.40 4.76 -0.60
N HIS A 130 15.11 5.36 0.35
CA HIS A 130 14.82 5.18 1.77
C HIS A 130 14.29 6.45 2.45
N ASP A 131 15.08 7.51 2.47
CA ASP A 131 14.82 8.67 3.31
C ASP A 131 14.30 9.91 2.55
N ALA A 132 14.19 9.82 1.24
CA ALA A 132 13.86 10.95 0.37
C ALA A 132 12.50 10.81 -0.34
N VAL A 133 11.62 9.93 0.15
CA VAL A 133 10.34 9.65 -0.53
C VAL A 133 9.19 10.25 0.27
N GLY A 134 8.80 11.46 -0.09
CA GLY A 134 7.58 12.08 0.36
C GLY A 134 6.37 11.66 -0.51
N PRO A 135 5.18 12.21 -0.24
CA PRO A 135 3.97 11.87 -1.00
C PRO A 135 4.07 12.11 -2.50
N ALA A 136 4.73 13.17 -2.92
CA ALA A 136 4.92 13.50 -4.34
C ALA A 136 5.83 12.48 -5.04
N GLU A 137 6.95 12.12 -4.42
CA GLU A 137 7.88 11.10 -4.91
C GLU A 137 7.22 9.73 -4.96
N PHE A 138 6.49 9.35 -3.91
CA PHE A 138 5.77 8.09 -3.85
C PHE A 138 4.79 7.95 -5.02
N LEU A 139 3.94 8.95 -5.23
CA LEU A 139 2.98 8.96 -6.33
C LEU A 139 3.66 8.95 -7.69
N SER A 140 4.75 9.72 -7.85
CA SER A 140 5.54 9.76 -9.08
C SER A 140 6.14 8.39 -9.41
N LEU A 141 6.67 7.68 -8.41
CA LEU A 141 7.21 6.34 -8.58
C LEU A 141 6.17 5.33 -9.04
N PHE A 142 4.97 5.36 -8.47
CA PHE A 142 3.89 4.48 -8.92
C PHE A 142 3.37 4.85 -10.31
N ALA A 143 3.19 6.16 -10.58
CA ALA A 143 2.63 6.63 -11.85
C ALA A 143 3.53 6.37 -13.07
N ASN A 144 4.84 6.32 -12.86
CA ASN A 144 5.84 6.16 -13.93
C ASN A 144 6.49 4.77 -13.97
N ALA A 145 6.11 3.85 -13.08
CA ALA A 145 6.60 2.48 -13.12
C ALA A 145 6.10 1.74 -14.38
N SER A 146 6.93 0.87 -14.93
CA SER A 146 6.53 -0.07 -15.98
C SER A 146 5.85 -1.31 -15.43
N PHE A 147 6.18 -1.68 -14.18
CA PHE A 147 5.60 -2.80 -13.45
C PHE A 147 5.74 -2.57 -11.94
N VAL A 148 4.79 -3.06 -11.15
CA VAL A 148 4.80 -2.94 -9.68
C VAL A 148 4.71 -4.32 -9.03
N ILE A 149 5.56 -4.58 -8.05
CA ILE A 149 5.47 -5.75 -7.16
C ILE A 149 5.29 -5.23 -5.74
N THR A 150 4.21 -5.65 -5.06
CA THR A 150 3.91 -5.10 -3.74
C THR A 150 3.14 -6.07 -2.85
N THR A 151 3.35 -5.97 -1.53
CA THR A 151 2.51 -6.57 -0.48
C THR A 151 1.58 -5.52 0.14
N SER A 152 1.70 -4.26 -0.27
CA SER A 152 0.95 -3.16 0.33
C SER A 152 -0.43 -3.00 -0.31
N PHE A 153 -1.47 -2.87 0.52
CA PHE A 153 -2.79 -2.47 0.05
C PHE A 153 -2.73 -1.16 -0.76
N HIS A 154 -2.05 -0.13 -0.24
CA HIS A 154 -1.93 1.15 -0.94
C HIS A 154 -1.07 1.04 -2.21
N GLY A 155 -0.04 0.19 -2.19
CA GLY A 155 0.74 -0.11 -3.40
C GLY A 155 -0.14 -0.69 -4.51
N THR A 156 -1.00 -1.65 -4.16
CA THR A 156 -1.98 -2.23 -5.09
C THR A 156 -3.01 -1.19 -5.55
N ALA A 157 -3.54 -0.37 -4.63
CA ALA A 157 -4.54 0.65 -4.94
C ALA A 157 -4.00 1.71 -5.92
N PHE A 158 -2.77 2.19 -5.71
CA PHE A 158 -2.16 3.17 -6.62
C PHE A 158 -1.76 2.57 -7.96
N ALA A 159 -1.22 1.34 -8.00
CA ALA A 159 -0.92 0.67 -9.26
C ALA A 159 -2.19 0.51 -10.11
N LEU A 160 -3.29 0.08 -9.49
CA LEU A 160 -4.59 -0.03 -10.13
C LEU A 160 -5.12 1.33 -10.63
N ASN A 161 -5.08 2.36 -9.78
CA ASN A 161 -5.57 3.71 -10.09
C ASN A 161 -4.80 4.33 -11.26
N PHE A 162 -3.48 4.14 -11.30
CA PHE A 162 -2.63 4.68 -12.36
C PHE A 162 -2.61 3.81 -13.62
N GLY A 163 -3.24 2.63 -13.61
CA GLY A 163 -3.26 1.70 -14.74
C GLY A 163 -1.90 1.05 -15.02
N VAL A 164 -1.07 0.91 -13.99
CA VAL A 164 0.24 0.27 -14.10
C VAL A 164 0.06 -1.23 -13.86
N PRO A 165 0.62 -2.12 -14.70
CA PRO A 165 0.63 -3.55 -14.46
C PRO A 165 1.29 -3.87 -13.12
N PHE A 166 0.71 -4.79 -12.35
CA PHE A 166 1.23 -5.12 -11.03
C PHE A 166 1.03 -6.58 -10.65
N TYR A 167 1.80 -7.01 -9.67
CA TYR A 167 1.61 -8.25 -8.93
C TYR A 167 1.53 -7.94 -7.44
N SER A 168 0.43 -8.36 -6.81
CA SER A 168 0.20 -8.22 -5.37
C SER A 168 0.41 -9.56 -4.68
N LEU A 169 1.31 -9.59 -3.72
CA LEU A 169 1.67 -10.75 -2.91
C LEU A 169 0.81 -10.83 -1.65
#